data_dea495c0f9366ec96230edd56f6fe5cf
#
_entry.id   dea495c0f9366ec96230edd56f6fe5cf
#
_cell.length_a   1.000
_cell.length_b   1.000
_cell.length_c   1.000
_cell.angle_alpha   90.00
_cell.angle_beta   90.00
_cell.angle_gamma   90.00
#
_symmetry.space_group_name_H-M   'P 1'
#
loop_
_entity.id
_entity.type
_entity.pdbx_description
1 polymer ?
#
loop_
_entity_poly.entity_id
_entity_poly.type
_entity_poly.pdbx_seq_one_letter_code
_entity_poly.pdbx_strand_id
1 'polypeptide(L)'
;MNPLDVINSLGEWAITNLANIVFSLVLIIAGYILSKLLAREIRALRTQKRLEEHAAYTLNRILKWVIFMAVFSIILAQFGITLGAISGLLTLLGGTIIGFAAINTLGNAISGLIVMTSRPFRVGDRIFFNGQFADVVAIELIYTKMITLDNVLVSVPNQELLKAEIDNFGKKKVVRRHVTVTPGFEYGTQDVEKALLEAASKVSRVLKEPKPYVWITRFKDYAVEYVLYVFINDIKGLPEIDAELHRKVFETCKEHGIDISTPMIIRSLKNGEKRTET
;
A
#
# COMPACT_ATOMS: atom_id res chain seq x y z
N MET A 1 -14.94 26.79 66.63
CA MET A 1 -14.10 27.74 65.87
C MET A 1 -14.90 29.02 65.74
N ASN A 2 -14.38 30.15 66.18
CA ASN A 2 -15.09 31.43 66.13
C ASN A 2 -15.17 31.87 64.65
N PRO A 3 -16.33 32.33 64.14
CA PRO A 3 -16.48 32.77 62.74
C PRO A 3 -15.43 33.83 62.33
N LEU A 4 -15.00 34.66 63.26
CA LEU A 4 -13.98 35.70 63.05
C LEU A 4 -12.59 35.12 62.80
N ASP A 5 -12.23 33.99 63.45
CA ASP A 5 -10.92 33.31 63.28
C ASP A 5 -10.85 32.66 61.90
N VAL A 6 -11.97 32.16 61.39
CA VAL A 6 -12.05 31.57 60.03
C VAL A 6 -11.91 32.66 58.96
N ILE A 7 -12.51 33.84 59.17
CA ILE A 7 -12.40 34.97 58.21
C ILE A 7 -10.96 35.49 58.18
N ASN A 8 -10.31 35.63 59.32
CA ASN A 8 -8.95 36.11 59.40
C ASN A 8 -7.93 35.10 58.78
N SER A 9 -8.12 33.83 59.05
CA SER A 9 -7.27 32.78 58.43
C SER A 9 -7.46 32.69 56.90
N LEU A 10 -8.66 32.86 56.37
CA LEU A 10 -8.93 32.93 54.95
C LEU A 10 -8.33 34.19 54.32
N GLY A 11 -8.35 35.33 55.03
CA GLY A 11 -7.73 36.58 54.58
C GLY A 11 -6.21 36.46 54.47
N GLU A 12 -5.56 35.91 55.48
CA GLU A 12 -4.10 35.68 55.51
C GLU A 12 -3.69 34.66 54.39
N TRP A 13 -4.46 33.59 54.24
CA TRP A 13 -4.23 32.64 53.17
C TRP A 13 -4.37 33.28 51.78
N ALA A 14 -5.38 34.09 51.54
CA ALA A 14 -5.61 34.78 50.28
C ALA A 14 -4.47 35.77 49.96
N ILE A 15 -3.97 36.50 50.94
CA ILE A 15 -2.86 37.43 50.76
C ILE A 15 -1.56 36.64 50.45
N THR A 16 -1.30 35.56 51.16
CA THR A 16 -0.13 34.71 50.94
C THR A 16 -0.16 34.07 49.55
N ASN A 17 -1.33 33.71 49.03
CA ASN A 17 -1.50 33.09 47.73
C ASN A 17 -1.92 34.05 46.62
N LEU A 18 -1.86 35.37 46.84
CA LEU A 18 -2.35 36.37 45.88
C LEU A 18 -1.66 36.23 44.50
N ALA A 19 -0.37 35.99 44.49
CA ALA A 19 0.39 35.75 43.23
C ALA A 19 -0.12 34.53 42.47
N ASN A 20 -0.40 33.42 43.17
CA ASN A 20 -0.93 32.19 42.60
C ASN A 20 -2.35 32.40 42.07
N ILE A 21 -3.17 33.16 42.78
CA ILE A 21 -4.55 33.49 42.36
C ILE A 21 -4.53 34.33 41.06
N VAL A 22 -3.69 35.40 41.05
CA VAL A 22 -3.57 36.28 39.88
C VAL A 22 -3.06 35.49 38.67
N PHE A 23 -2.05 34.64 38.87
CA PHE A 23 -1.49 33.82 37.81
C PHE A 23 -2.54 32.77 37.28
N SER A 24 -3.31 32.16 38.18
CA SER A 24 -4.41 31.26 37.79
C SER A 24 -5.45 31.97 36.94
N LEU A 25 -5.82 33.22 37.28
CA LEU A 25 -6.74 34.02 36.49
C LEU A 25 -6.16 34.29 35.08
N VAL A 26 -4.90 34.66 34.99
CA VAL A 26 -4.21 34.87 33.71
C VAL A 26 -4.18 33.57 32.87
N LEU A 27 -3.91 32.41 33.49
CA LEU A 27 -3.94 31.12 32.84
C LEU A 27 -5.32 30.74 32.28
N ILE A 28 -6.39 31.00 33.05
CA ILE A 28 -7.77 30.76 32.61
C ILE A 28 -8.08 31.61 31.38
N ILE A 29 -7.73 32.91 31.45
CA ILE A 29 -7.94 33.85 30.33
C ILE A 29 -7.14 33.41 29.09
N ALA A 30 -5.88 33.05 29.28
CA ALA A 30 -5.01 32.56 28.20
C ALA A 30 -5.56 31.26 27.57
N GLY A 31 -6.00 30.30 28.40
CA GLY A 31 -6.63 29.05 27.94
C GLY A 31 -7.93 29.29 27.16
N TYR A 32 -8.74 30.25 27.63
CA TYR A 32 -9.96 30.67 26.94
C TYR A 32 -9.64 31.30 25.57
N ILE A 33 -8.68 32.22 25.51
CA ILE A 33 -8.24 32.85 24.26
C ILE A 33 -7.70 31.79 23.29
N LEU A 34 -6.82 30.89 23.77
CA LEU A 34 -6.26 29.79 22.97
C LEU A 34 -7.37 28.88 22.41
N SER A 35 -8.36 28.51 23.27
CA SER A 35 -9.48 27.68 22.82
C SER A 35 -10.32 28.36 21.73
N LYS A 36 -10.52 29.69 21.82
CA LYS A 36 -11.24 30.49 20.84
C LYS A 36 -10.49 30.64 19.53
N LEU A 37 -9.17 30.83 19.60
CA LEU A 37 -8.32 30.90 18.41
C LEU A 37 -8.32 29.56 17.64
N LEU A 38 -8.12 28.44 18.32
CA LEU A 38 -8.17 27.12 17.72
C LEU A 38 -9.55 26.79 17.14
N ALA A 39 -10.62 27.14 17.84
CA ALA A 39 -11.99 27.00 17.34
C ALA A 39 -12.26 27.86 16.09
N ARG A 40 -11.56 29.00 15.91
CA ARG A 40 -11.63 29.82 14.72
C ARG A 40 -10.95 29.15 13.53
N GLU A 41 -9.77 28.58 13.73
CA GLU A 41 -9.04 27.83 12.70
C GLU A 41 -9.82 26.58 12.23
N ILE A 42 -10.38 25.81 13.17
CA ILE A 42 -11.21 24.66 12.83
C ILE A 42 -12.43 25.08 12.01
N ARG A 43 -13.06 26.20 12.33
CA ARG A 43 -14.19 26.74 11.55
C ARG A 43 -13.74 27.17 10.16
N ALA A 44 -12.55 27.78 10.01
CA ALA A 44 -12.01 28.15 8.72
C ALA A 44 -11.76 26.93 7.82
N LEU A 45 -11.21 25.83 8.38
CA LEU A 45 -11.03 24.56 7.67
C LEU A 45 -12.38 23.95 7.23
N ARG A 46 -13.42 24.07 8.06
CA ARG A 46 -14.78 23.62 7.72
C ARG A 46 -15.36 24.43 6.54
N THR A 47 -15.22 25.76 6.55
CA THR A 47 -15.73 26.62 5.46
C THR A 47 -15.02 26.35 4.13
N GLN A 48 -13.75 25.93 4.16
CA GLN A 48 -12.98 25.50 2.99
C GLN A 48 -13.32 24.08 2.51
N LYS A 49 -14.34 23.41 3.08
CA LYS A 49 -14.71 22.01 2.78
C LYS A 49 -13.57 20.99 2.99
N ARG A 50 -12.54 21.37 3.76
CA ARG A 50 -11.42 20.46 4.09
C ARG A 50 -11.72 19.58 5.30
N LEU A 51 -12.77 19.91 6.07
CA LEU A 51 -13.15 19.16 7.25
C LEU A 51 -14.68 19.01 7.27
N GLU A 52 -15.15 17.77 7.47
CA GLU A 52 -16.58 17.49 7.64
C GLU A 52 -17.12 18.08 8.95
N GLU A 53 -18.40 18.39 8.98
CA GLU A 53 -19.05 19.06 10.10
C GLU A 53 -18.92 18.29 11.42
N HIS A 54 -19.15 16.97 11.38
CA HIS A 54 -19.03 16.11 12.56
C HIS A 54 -17.58 16.03 13.07
N ALA A 55 -16.61 15.96 12.17
CA ALA A 55 -15.19 15.95 12.51
C ALA A 55 -14.75 17.28 13.15
N ALA A 56 -15.19 18.41 12.61
CA ALA A 56 -14.91 19.74 13.15
C ALA A 56 -15.50 19.93 14.56
N TYR A 57 -16.72 19.46 14.78
CA TYR A 57 -17.37 19.53 16.09
C TYR A 57 -16.65 18.68 17.12
N THR A 58 -16.32 17.43 16.78
CA THR A 58 -15.62 16.50 17.65
C THR A 58 -14.23 16.99 18.00
N LEU A 59 -13.46 17.47 17.02
CA LEU A 59 -12.12 18.01 17.22
C LEU A 59 -12.14 19.23 18.14
N ASN A 60 -13.07 20.16 17.93
CA ASN A 60 -13.22 21.33 18.78
C ASN A 60 -13.58 20.96 20.24
N ARG A 61 -14.40 19.93 20.43
CA ARG A 61 -14.76 19.41 21.75
C ARG A 61 -13.55 18.80 22.46
N ILE A 62 -12.80 17.96 21.77
CA ILE A 62 -11.58 17.33 22.30
C ILE A 62 -10.57 18.39 22.68
N LEU A 63 -10.26 19.34 21.80
CA LEU A 63 -9.30 20.42 22.07
C LEU A 63 -9.69 21.26 23.27
N LYS A 64 -10.97 21.60 23.43
CA LYS A 64 -11.43 22.32 24.64
C LYS A 64 -11.19 21.52 25.91
N TRP A 65 -11.49 20.24 25.93
CA TRP A 65 -11.23 19.38 27.08
C TRP A 65 -9.72 19.26 27.40
N VAL A 66 -8.87 19.13 26.39
CA VAL A 66 -7.41 19.06 26.55
C VAL A 66 -6.88 20.37 27.16
N ILE A 67 -7.31 21.53 26.63
CA ILE A 67 -6.91 22.84 27.16
C ILE A 67 -7.39 23.01 28.60
N PHE A 68 -8.66 22.66 28.86
CA PHE A 68 -9.23 22.75 30.22
C PHE A 68 -8.44 21.90 31.23
N MET A 69 -8.17 20.65 30.89
CA MET A 69 -7.40 19.72 31.72
C MET A 69 -5.97 20.22 31.97
N ALA A 70 -5.31 20.76 30.95
CA ALA A 70 -3.98 21.33 31.07
C ALA A 70 -3.96 22.55 32.01
N VAL A 71 -4.84 23.50 31.80
CA VAL A 71 -4.97 24.70 32.65
C VAL A 71 -5.31 24.31 34.09
N PHE A 72 -6.26 23.40 34.29
CA PHE A 72 -6.65 22.89 35.61
C PHE A 72 -5.49 22.22 36.34
N SER A 73 -4.73 21.38 35.66
CA SER A 73 -3.55 20.69 36.24
C SER A 73 -2.47 21.67 36.64
N ILE A 74 -2.18 22.71 35.87
CA ILE A 74 -1.19 23.76 36.20
C ILE A 74 -1.64 24.54 37.42
N ILE A 75 -2.92 24.89 37.50
CA ILE A 75 -3.49 25.60 38.65
C ILE A 75 -3.36 24.78 39.94
N LEU A 76 -3.74 23.49 39.90
CA LEU A 76 -3.58 22.60 41.08
C LEU A 76 -2.13 22.50 41.53
N ALA A 77 -1.19 22.40 40.59
CA ALA A 77 0.24 22.32 40.92
C ALA A 77 0.75 23.59 41.68
N GLN A 78 0.23 24.78 41.37
CA GLN A 78 0.57 26.03 42.04
C GLN A 78 0.12 26.08 43.49
N PHE A 79 -0.96 25.42 43.83
CA PHE A 79 -1.48 25.34 45.22
C PHE A 79 -0.87 24.12 45.96
N GLY A 80 0.21 23.52 45.44
CA GLY A 80 0.91 22.44 46.11
C GLY A 80 0.20 21.09 46.00
N ILE A 81 -0.89 21.00 45.20
CA ILE A 81 -1.60 19.75 44.95
C ILE A 81 -0.87 19.03 43.80
N THR A 82 0.18 18.28 44.17
CA THR A 82 0.92 17.50 43.18
C THR A 82 0.22 16.18 42.93
N LEU A 83 -0.49 16.11 41.80
CA LEU A 83 -1.01 14.85 41.26
C LEU A 83 0.10 14.03 40.59
N GLY A 84 1.36 14.18 41.04
CA GLY A 84 2.56 13.71 40.35
C GLY A 84 2.51 12.23 39.98
N ALA A 85 2.12 11.35 40.89
CA ALA A 85 1.99 9.93 40.60
C ALA A 85 0.83 9.62 39.65
N ILE A 86 -0.30 10.27 39.85
CA ILE A 86 -1.52 10.06 39.00
C ILE A 86 -1.33 10.67 37.62
N SER A 87 -0.80 11.88 37.53
CA SER A 87 -0.51 12.53 36.27
C SER A 87 0.60 11.79 35.48
N GLY A 88 1.61 11.27 36.14
CA GLY A 88 2.64 10.41 35.53
C GLY A 88 2.03 9.13 34.95
N LEU A 89 1.16 8.46 35.70
CA LEU A 89 0.47 7.25 35.22
C LEU A 89 -0.47 7.56 34.04
N LEU A 90 -1.26 8.63 34.13
CA LEU A 90 -2.16 9.05 33.04
C LEU A 90 -1.39 9.46 31.78
N THR A 91 -0.24 10.12 31.92
CA THR A 91 0.63 10.48 30.79
C THR A 91 1.24 9.25 30.16
N LEU A 92 1.69 8.29 30.95
CA LEU A 92 2.25 7.02 30.46
C LEU A 92 1.19 6.22 29.69
N LEU A 93 0.03 5.99 30.31
CA LEU A 93 -1.06 5.23 29.69
C LEU A 93 -1.64 5.96 28.46
N GLY A 94 -1.94 7.25 28.60
CA GLY A 94 -2.47 8.05 27.49
C GLY A 94 -1.48 8.16 26.34
N GLY A 95 -0.21 8.41 26.61
CA GLY A 95 0.85 8.47 25.63
C GLY A 95 1.04 7.13 24.89
N THR A 96 1.00 6.02 25.65
CA THR A 96 1.09 4.67 25.07
C THR A 96 -0.09 4.36 24.15
N ILE A 97 -1.33 4.64 24.58
CA ILE A 97 -2.54 4.41 23.77
C ILE A 97 -2.51 5.25 22.49
N ILE A 98 -2.18 6.55 22.60
CA ILE A 98 -2.06 7.44 21.43
C ILE A 98 -0.95 6.99 20.51
N GLY A 99 0.22 6.60 21.07
CA GLY A 99 1.34 6.07 20.31
C GLY A 99 0.96 4.83 19.49
N PHE A 100 0.31 3.85 20.10
CA PHE A 100 -0.17 2.67 19.38
C PHE A 100 -1.24 2.99 18.33
N ALA A 101 -2.15 3.91 18.64
CA ALA A 101 -3.15 4.34 17.66
C ALA A 101 -2.55 5.05 16.44
N ALA A 102 -1.45 5.78 16.64
CA ALA A 102 -0.76 6.54 15.60
C ALA A 102 0.25 5.72 14.79
N ILE A 103 0.68 4.54 15.27
CA ILE A 103 1.82 3.79 14.71
C ILE A 103 1.65 3.46 13.22
N ASN A 104 0.45 3.05 12.81
CA ASN A 104 0.16 2.73 11.42
C ASN A 104 0.14 3.97 10.53
N THR A 105 -0.41 5.07 11.01
CA THR A 105 -0.46 6.33 10.26
C THR A 105 0.92 6.92 10.08
N LEU A 106 1.72 6.97 11.15
CA LEU A 106 3.12 7.42 11.10
C LEU A 106 3.98 6.50 10.22
N GLY A 107 3.78 5.17 10.34
CA GLY A 107 4.46 4.20 9.51
C GLY A 107 4.19 4.42 8.01
N ASN A 108 2.95 4.67 7.64
CA ASN A 108 2.59 4.99 6.26
C ASN A 108 3.16 6.32 5.78
N ALA A 109 3.14 7.35 6.63
CA ALA A 109 3.70 8.66 6.29
C ALA A 109 5.22 8.59 6.08
N ILE A 110 5.95 7.89 6.96
CA ILE A 110 7.39 7.66 6.81
C ILE A 110 7.68 6.86 5.54
N SER A 111 6.90 5.80 5.28
CA SER A 111 7.02 5.00 4.06
C SER A 111 6.77 5.83 2.81
N GLY A 112 5.77 6.73 2.82
CA GLY A 112 5.50 7.66 1.74
C GLY A 112 6.69 8.59 1.45
N LEU A 113 7.31 9.16 2.50
CA LEU A 113 8.52 9.96 2.35
C LEU A 113 9.69 9.15 1.76
N ILE A 114 9.86 7.89 2.18
CA ILE A 114 10.87 7.00 1.62
C ILE A 114 10.60 6.73 0.14
N VAL A 115 9.35 6.42 -0.25
CA VAL A 115 8.98 6.21 -1.65
C VAL A 115 9.25 7.46 -2.49
N MET A 116 8.89 8.66 -1.99
CA MET A 116 9.09 9.93 -2.68
C MET A 116 10.58 10.28 -2.85
N THR A 117 11.43 9.90 -1.90
CA THR A 117 12.88 10.20 -1.92
C THR A 117 13.69 9.14 -2.65
N SER A 118 13.52 7.85 -2.33
CA SER A 118 14.26 6.74 -2.92
C SER A 118 13.74 6.33 -4.29
N ARG A 119 12.49 6.65 -4.59
CA ARG A 119 11.81 6.45 -5.88
C ARG A 119 11.96 5.02 -6.43
N PRO A 120 11.54 3.98 -5.70
CA PRO A 120 11.51 2.62 -6.22
C PRO A 120 10.61 2.52 -7.46
N PHE A 121 9.55 3.33 -7.50
CA PHE A 121 8.68 3.60 -8.64
C PHE A 121 8.28 5.08 -8.67
N ARG A 122 7.73 5.54 -9.78
CA ARG A 122 7.32 6.94 -10.00
C ARG A 122 5.89 7.00 -10.51
N VAL A 123 5.27 8.17 -10.42
CA VAL A 123 4.00 8.43 -11.10
C VAL A 123 4.19 8.23 -12.61
N GLY A 124 3.29 7.44 -13.20
CA GLY A 124 3.34 7.02 -14.60
C GLY A 124 3.98 5.65 -14.84
N ASP A 125 4.69 5.08 -13.86
CA ASP A 125 5.25 3.73 -13.97
C ASP A 125 4.13 2.69 -13.91
N ARG A 126 4.27 1.61 -14.70
CA ARG A 126 3.51 0.39 -14.53
C ARG A 126 4.26 -0.55 -13.60
N ILE A 127 3.60 -0.99 -12.56
CA ILE A 127 4.14 -1.94 -11.59
C ILE A 127 3.29 -3.21 -11.54
N PHE A 128 3.91 -4.32 -11.15
CA PHE A 128 3.20 -5.54 -10.78
C PHE A 128 3.29 -5.69 -9.27
N PHE A 129 2.14 -5.80 -8.64
CA PHE A 129 1.98 -5.83 -7.20
C PHE A 129 0.77 -6.69 -6.83
N ASN A 130 0.89 -7.55 -5.84
CA ASN A 130 -0.17 -8.46 -5.39
C ASN A 130 -0.87 -9.24 -6.53
N GLY A 131 -0.08 -9.74 -7.49
CA GLY A 131 -0.60 -10.56 -8.57
C GLY A 131 -1.26 -9.81 -9.73
N GLN A 132 -1.24 -8.47 -9.73
CA GLN A 132 -1.87 -7.65 -10.77
C GLN A 132 -0.98 -6.48 -11.22
N PHE A 133 -1.20 -6.05 -12.46
CA PHE A 133 -0.59 -4.83 -12.97
C PHE A 133 -1.40 -3.60 -12.56
N ALA A 134 -0.69 -2.51 -12.24
CA ALA A 134 -1.31 -1.22 -12.01
C ALA A 134 -0.39 -0.09 -12.47
N ASP A 135 -0.98 1.01 -12.93
CA ASP A 135 -0.28 2.24 -13.28
C ASP A 135 -0.33 3.20 -12.09
N VAL A 136 0.82 3.69 -11.65
CA VAL A 136 0.92 4.64 -10.53
C VAL A 136 0.44 6.02 -10.99
N VAL A 137 -0.63 6.54 -10.35
CA VAL A 137 -1.20 7.85 -10.71
C VAL A 137 -0.86 8.95 -9.73
N ALA A 138 -0.70 8.63 -8.44
CA ALA A 138 -0.29 9.60 -7.43
C ALA A 138 0.42 8.91 -6.27
N ILE A 139 1.43 9.56 -5.71
CA ILE A 139 2.10 9.15 -4.48
C ILE A 139 1.81 10.24 -3.45
N GLU A 140 0.96 9.90 -2.46
CA GLU A 140 0.60 10.79 -1.36
C GLU A 140 1.35 10.38 -0.09
N LEU A 141 1.23 11.16 0.96
CA LEU A 141 1.98 10.94 2.20
C LEU A 141 1.67 9.57 2.84
N ILE A 142 0.41 9.14 2.83
CA ILE A 142 -0.05 7.91 3.50
C ILE A 142 -0.33 6.79 2.49
N TYR A 143 -0.86 7.14 1.31
CA TYR A 143 -1.30 6.20 0.28
C TYR A 143 -0.66 6.50 -1.07
N THR A 144 -0.42 5.46 -1.85
CA THR A 144 -0.15 5.56 -3.28
C THR A 144 -1.42 5.15 -4.02
N LYS A 145 -1.84 5.98 -4.97
CA LYS A 145 -3.01 5.73 -5.84
C LYS A 145 -2.54 5.12 -7.15
N MET A 146 -3.22 4.07 -7.58
CA MET A 146 -2.91 3.33 -8.80
C MET A 146 -4.19 3.01 -9.55
N ILE A 147 -4.09 2.84 -10.87
CA ILE A 147 -5.18 2.36 -11.72
C ILE A 147 -4.79 0.97 -12.24
N THR A 148 -5.64 -0.02 -11.99
CA THR A 148 -5.47 -1.39 -12.50
C THR A 148 -5.78 -1.47 -13.99
N LEU A 149 -5.45 -2.60 -14.64
CA LEU A 149 -5.81 -2.83 -16.06
C LEU A 149 -7.32 -2.81 -16.29
N ASP A 150 -8.11 -3.13 -15.27
CA ASP A 150 -9.59 -3.07 -15.33
C ASP A 150 -10.13 -1.64 -15.13
N ASN A 151 -9.25 -0.62 -15.17
CA ASN A 151 -9.57 0.79 -14.96
C ASN A 151 -10.17 1.10 -13.57
N VAL A 152 -9.78 0.33 -12.55
CA VAL A 152 -10.18 0.53 -11.16
C VAL A 152 -9.12 1.33 -10.41
N LEU A 153 -9.54 2.41 -9.75
CA LEU A 153 -8.66 3.19 -8.87
C LEU A 153 -8.49 2.47 -7.52
N VAL A 154 -7.26 2.13 -7.20
CA VAL A 154 -6.88 1.47 -5.94
C VAL A 154 -5.98 2.40 -5.15
N SER A 155 -6.24 2.53 -3.85
CA SER A 155 -5.39 3.26 -2.91
C SER A 155 -4.73 2.26 -1.97
N VAL A 156 -3.40 2.15 -2.05
CA VAL A 156 -2.61 1.20 -1.25
C VAL A 156 -1.80 1.96 -0.22
N PRO A 157 -1.81 1.55 1.06
CA PRO A 157 -0.97 2.15 2.10
C PRO A 157 0.51 2.06 1.72
N ASN A 158 1.26 3.16 1.88
CA ASN A 158 2.67 3.19 1.47
C ASN A 158 3.55 2.17 2.20
N GLN A 159 3.21 1.86 3.46
CA GLN A 159 3.94 0.86 4.24
C GLN A 159 3.79 -0.55 3.66
N GLU A 160 2.64 -0.87 3.08
CA GLU A 160 2.40 -2.14 2.40
C GLU A 160 3.25 -2.25 1.13
N LEU A 161 3.27 -1.20 0.31
CA LEU A 161 4.10 -1.14 -0.89
C LEU A 161 5.60 -1.24 -0.58
N LEU A 162 6.05 -0.62 0.50
CA LEU A 162 7.47 -0.65 0.85
C LEU A 162 7.93 -2.02 1.39
N LYS A 163 7.00 -2.81 1.95
CA LYS A 163 7.27 -4.18 2.45
C LYS A 163 7.14 -5.24 1.38
N ALA A 164 6.37 -4.98 0.33
CA ALA A 164 6.11 -5.95 -0.73
C ALA A 164 7.22 -5.97 -1.78
N GLU A 165 7.34 -7.10 -2.46
CA GLU A 165 8.10 -7.20 -3.71
C GLU A 165 7.31 -6.50 -4.82
N ILE A 166 7.94 -5.57 -5.50
CA ILE A 166 7.35 -4.79 -6.58
C ILE A 166 8.21 -4.91 -7.82
N ASP A 167 7.64 -5.46 -8.88
CA ASP A 167 8.25 -5.42 -10.21
C ASP A 167 7.92 -4.10 -10.89
N ASN A 168 8.91 -3.26 -11.15
CA ASN A 168 8.73 -1.99 -11.83
C ASN A 168 9.06 -2.12 -13.31
N PHE A 169 8.03 -2.14 -14.14
CA PHE A 169 8.14 -2.22 -15.60
C PHE A 169 8.41 -0.85 -16.25
N GLY A 170 8.10 0.26 -15.59
CA GLY A 170 8.36 1.61 -16.10
C GLY A 170 9.82 2.04 -16.07
N LYS A 171 10.65 1.39 -15.25
CA LYS A 171 12.05 1.80 -15.02
C LYS A 171 13.02 1.37 -16.13
N LYS A 172 12.73 0.29 -16.82
CA LYS A 172 13.51 -0.26 -17.94
C LYS A 172 12.80 0.02 -19.25
N LYS A 173 13.56 0.47 -20.27
CA LYS A 173 12.99 0.72 -21.61
C LYS A 173 12.63 -0.55 -22.36
N VAL A 174 13.25 -1.68 -22.02
CA VAL A 174 13.05 -2.97 -22.69
C VAL A 174 12.75 -4.02 -21.62
N VAL A 175 11.66 -4.75 -21.81
CA VAL A 175 11.22 -5.83 -20.94
C VAL A 175 11.16 -7.12 -21.74
N ARG A 176 11.60 -8.22 -21.11
CA ARG A 176 11.51 -9.56 -21.68
C ARG A 176 10.16 -10.19 -21.32
N ARG A 177 9.44 -10.69 -22.32
CA ARG A 177 8.23 -11.49 -22.18
C ARG A 177 8.49 -12.91 -22.64
N HIS A 178 7.64 -13.85 -22.28
CA HIS A 178 7.78 -15.24 -22.68
C HIS A 178 6.45 -15.92 -22.90
N VAL A 179 6.45 -16.92 -23.76
CA VAL A 179 5.35 -17.87 -23.96
C VAL A 179 5.91 -19.27 -23.85
N THR A 180 5.25 -20.11 -23.08
CA THR A 180 5.61 -21.52 -22.88
C THR A 180 4.69 -22.41 -23.68
N VAL A 181 5.26 -23.37 -24.42
CA VAL A 181 4.52 -24.41 -25.13
C VAL A 181 5.09 -25.79 -24.80
N THR A 182 4.27 -26.82 -24.93
CA THR A 182 4.66 -28.20 -24.56
C THR A 182 4.27 -29.19 -25.64
N PRO A 183 4.91 -29.12 -26.83
CA PRO A 183 4.71 -30.13 -27.89
C PRO A 183 5.25 -31.50 -27.46
N GLY A 184 4.76 -32.57 -28.06
CA GLY A 184 5.19 -33.94 -27.85
C GLY A 184 6.63 -34.21 -28.33
N PHE A 185 7.17 -35.40 -28.00
CA PHE A 185 8.51 -35.80 -28.39
C PHE A 185 8.66 -36.15 -29.89
N GLU A 186 7.55 -36.28 -30.63
CA GLU A 186 7.51 -36.58 -32.06
C GLU A 186 8.00 -35.43 -32.94
N TYR A 187 8.02 -34.18 -32.41
CA TYR A 187 8.45 -33.02 -33.18
C TYR A 187 9.96 -32.77 -33.04
N GLY A 188 10.60 -32.47 -34.17
CA GLY A 188 12.02 -32.08 -34.18
C GLY A 188 12.23 -30.73 -33.47
N THR A 189 13.29 -30.63 -32.66
CA THR A 189 13.60 -29.42 -31.91
C THR A 189 13.74 -28.19 -32.80
N GLN A 190 14.40 -28.35 -33.95
CA GLN A 190 14.62 -27.28 -34.94
C GLN A 190 13.30 -26.77 -35.55
N ASP A 191 12.34 -27.68 -35.78
CA ASP A 191 11.04 -27.32 -36.36
C ASP A 191 10.23 -26.52 -35.38
N VAL A 192 10.20 -26.91 -34.09
CA VAL A 192 9.52 -26.17 -33.00
C VAL A 192 10.15 -24.81 -32.79
N GLU A 193 11.49 -24.73 -32.70
CA GLU A 193 12.19 -23.46 -32.52
C GLU A 193 11.94 -22.49 -33.68
N LYS A 194 11.98 -23.01 -34.93
CA LYS A 194 11.69 -22.22 -36.13
C LYS A 194 10.26 -21.66 -36.13
N ALA A 195 9.28 -22.49 -35.81
CA ALA A 195 7.89 -22.07 -35.74
C ALA A 195 7.66 -21.00 -34.68
N LEU A 196 8.27 -21.13 -33.48
CA LEU A 196 8.17 -20.16 -32.43
C LEU A 196 8.85 -18.82 -32.76
N LEU A 197 10.03 -18.85 -33.39
CA LEU A 197 10.71 -17.63 -33.86
C LEU A 197 9.96 -16.94 -34.97
N GLU A 198 9.35 -17.70 -35.89
CA GLU A 198 8.47 -17.17 -36.92
C GLU A 198 7.24 -16.49 -36.30
N ALA A 199 6.60 -17.13 -35.33
CA ALA A 199 5.48 -16.53 -34.59
C ALA A 199 5.86 -15.19 -33.95
N ALA A 200 7.03 -15.11 -33.32
CA ALA A 200 7.54 -13.87 -32.75
C ALA A 200 7.72 -12.78 -33.82
N SER A 201 8.17 -13.13 -35.02
CA SER A 201 8.36 -12.18 -36.12
C SER A 201 7.07 -11.60 -36.69
N LYS A 202 5.96 -12.31 -36.52
CA LYS A 202 4.60 -11.88 -36.95
C LYS A 202 3.98 -10.85 -36.01
N VAL A 203 4.56 -10.62 -34.81
CA VAL A 203 4.08 -9.62 -33.85
C VAL A 203 4.87 -8.33 -34.01
N SER A 204 4.22 -7.29 -34.51
CA SER A 204 4.89 -6.02 -34.89
C SER A 204 5.54 -5.27 -33.75
N ARG A 205 5.01 -5.43 -32.52
CA ARG A 205 5.51 -4.77 -31.29
C ARG A 205 6.63 -5.54 -30.59
N VAL A 206 7.02 -6.69 -31.09
CA VAL A 206 8.22 -7.41 -30.64
C VAL A 206 9.46 -6.77 -31.26
N LEU A 207 10.47 -6.51 -30.44
CA LEU A 207 11.72 -5.92 -30.89
C LEU A 207 12.54 -6.93 -31.70
N LYS A 208 13.21 -6.44 -32.76
CA LYS A 208 14.19 -7.22 -33.51
C LYS A 208 15.54 -7.32 -32.78
N GLU A 209 15.86 -6.33 -31.95
CA GLU A 209 17.04 -6.30 -31.08
C GLU A 209 16.62 -5.84 -29.68
N PRO A 210 16.91 -6.60 -28.62
CA PRO A 210 17.58 -7.94 -28.63
C PRO A 210 16.74 -8.99 -29.37
N LYS A 211 17.43 -9.94 -30.06
CA LYS A 211 16.74 -10.96 -30.85
C LYS A 211 15.90 -11.88 -29.98
N PRO A 212 14.67 -12.25 -30.40
CA PRO A 212 13.92 -13.35 -29.80
C PRO A 212 14.73 -14.66 -29.83
N TYR A 213 14.54 -15.49 -28.83
CA TYR A 213 15.18 -16.80 -28.75
C TYR A 213 14.29 -17.83 -28.04
N VAL A 214 14.57 -19.10 -28.28
CA VAL A 214 13.82 -20.22 -27.69
C VAL A 214 14.77 -21.04 -26.83
N TRP A 215 14.30 -21.47 -25.67
CA TRP A 215 14.99 -22.43 -24.82
C TRP A 215 14.12 -23.65 -24.55
N ILE A 216 14.73 -24.83 -24.52
CA ILE A 216 14.15 -26.00 -23.89
C ILE A 216 14.45 -25.88 -22.39
N THR A 217 13.40 -25.83 -21.57
CA THR A 217 13.53 -25.62 -20.14
C THR A 217 13.31 -26.90 -19.34
N ARG A 218 12.52 -27.83 -19.87
CA ARG A 218 12.21 -29.07 -19.16
C ARG A 218 11.77 -30.16 -20.10
N PHE A 219 12.12 -31.40 -19.78
CA PHE A 219 11.52 -32.61 -20.33
C PHE A 219 10.42 -33.06 -19.36
N LYS A 220 9.20 -33.19 -19.83
CA LYS A 220 8.04 -33.72 -19.10
C LYS A 220 7.82 -35.17 -19.50
N ASP A 221 6.90 -35.88 -18.86
CA ASP A 221 6.66 -37.29 -19.10
C ASP A 221 6.27 -37.59 -20.55
N TYR A 222 5.57 -36.68 -21.23
CA TYR A 222 5.03 -36.86 -22.58
C TYR A 222 5.23 -35.65 -23.49
N ALA A 223 6.03 -34.68 -23.09
CA ALA A 223 6.25 -33.46 -23.84
C ALA A 223 7.58 -32.81 -23.53
N VAL A 224 8.04 -31.95 -24.40
CA VAL A 224 9.19 -31.08 -24.20
C VAL A 224 8.69 -29.64 -23.97
N GLU A 225 9.14 -29.02 -22.92
CA GLU A 225 8.79 -27.64 -22.62
C GLU A 225 9.73 -26.67 -23.31
N TYR A 226 9.18 -25.89 -24.24
CA TYR A 226 9.88 -24.81 -24.92
C TYR A 226 9.38 -23.48 -24.42
N VAL A 227 10.29 -22.54 -24.21
CA VAL A 227 9.97 -21.17 -23.81
C VAL A 227 10.52 -20.22 -24.86
N LEU A 228 9.60 -19.54 -25.56
CA LEU A 228 9.92 -18.44 -26.46
C LEU A 228 10.08 -17.16 -25.64
N TYR A 229 11.24 -16.54 -25.73
CA TYR A 229 11.53 -15.24 -25.12
C TYR A 229 11.53 -14.15 -26.19
N VAL A 230 10.80 -13.08 -25.93
CA VAL A 230 10.72 -11.90 -26.78
C VAL A 230 10.99 -10.63 -25.97
N PHE A 231 11.35 -9.56 -26.65
CA PHE A 231 11.62 -8.28 -26.02
C PHE A 231 10.65 -7.22 -26.54
N ILE A 232 10.13 -6.39 -25.64
CA ILE A 232 9.18 -5.31 -25.95
C ILE A 232 9.62 -4.01 -25.27
N ASN A 233 9.22 -2.88 -25.82
CA ASN A 233 9.43 -1.55 -25.25
C ASN A 233 8.11 -0.80 -24.98
N ASP A 234 6.98 -1.32 -25.46
CA ASP A 234 5.66 -0.79 -25.17
C ASP A 234 5.08 -1.47 -23.92
N ILE A 235 5.38 -0.88 -22.76
CA ILE A 235 4.93 -1.43 -21.48
C ILE A 235 3.42 -1.24 -21.27
N LYS A 236 2.83 -0.17 -21.83
CA LYS A 236 1.39 0.07 -21.67
C LYS A 236 0.55 -0.88 -22.52
N GLY A 237 1.06 -1.27 -23.67
CA GLY A 237 0.46 -2.30 -24.52
C GLY A 237 0.79 -3.75 -24.15
N LEU A 238 1.44 -4.00 -22.99
CA LEU A 238 1.92 -5.32 -22.58
C LEU A 238 0.82 -6.41 -22.60
N PRO A 239 -0.40 -6.21 -22.05
CA PRO A 239 -1.43 -7.25 -22.07
C PRO A 239 -1.87 -7.64 -23.49
N GLU A 240 -1.97 -6.64 -24.37
CA GLU A 240 -2.38 -6.84 -25.77
C GLU A 240 -1.28 -7.54 -26.56
N ILE A 241 0.00 -7.16 -26.30
CA ILE A 241 1.16 -7.81 -26.93
C ILE A 241 1.25 -9.28 -26.50
N ASP A 242 1.08 -9.56 -25.20
CA ASP A 242 1.06 -10.92 -24.69
C ASP A 242 -0.07 -11.74 -25.34
N ALA A 243 -1.27 -11.19 -25.44
CA ALA A 243 -2.40 -11.86 -26.09
C ALA A 243 -2.14 -12.10 -27.59
N GLU A 244 -1.57 -11.12 -28.31
CA GLU A 244 -1.19 -11.24 -29.72
C GLU A 244 -0.11 -12.30 -29.90
N LEU A 245 0.91 -12.31 -29.04
CA LEU A 245 2.01 -13.27 -29.07
C LEU A 245 1.50 -14.71 -28.88
N HIS A 246 0.65 -14.94 -27.87
CA HIS A 246 0.04 -16.26 -27.66
C HIS A 246 -0.79 -16.71 -28.85
N ARG A 247 -1.57 -15.81 -29.45
CA ARG A 247 -2.35 -16.10 -30.67
C ARG A 247 -1.44 -16.49 -31.84
N LYS A 248 -0.38 -15.70 -32.09
CA LYS A 248 0.56 -15.98 -33.20
C LYS A 248 1.32 -17.27 -32.98
N VAL A 249 1.72 -17.58 -31.75
CA VAL A 249 2.31 -18.88 -31.43
C VAL A 249 1.35 -20.01 -31.73
N PHE A 250 0.10 -19.93 -31.31
CA PHE A 250 -0.90 -20.96 -31.58
C PHE A 250 -1.15 -21.14 -33.09
N GLU A 251 -1.37 -20.04 -33.82
CA GLU A 251 -1.62 -20.05 -35.27
C GLU A 251 -0.43 -20.67 -36.01
N THR A 252 0.80 -20.20 -35.73
CA THR A 252 2.00 -20.67 -36.45
C THR A 252 2.35 -22.13 -36.12
N CYS A 253 2.22 -22.54 -34.84
CA CYS A 253 2.41 -23.97 -34.51
C CYS A 253 1.41 -24.85 -35.28
N LYS A 254 0.16 -24.43 -35.40
CA LYS A 254 -0.84 -25.16 -36.17
C LYS A 254 -0.54 -25.19 -37.66
N GLU A 255 -0.05 -24.09 -38.26
CA GLU A 255 0.40 -24.02 -39.65
C GLU A 255 1.54 -25.00 -39.94
N HIS A 256 2.45 -25.19 -38.97
CA HIS A 256 3.56 -26.17 -39.06
C HIS A 256 3.18 -27.61 -38.65
N GLY A 257 1.89 -27.85 -38.33
CA GLY A 257 1.43 -29.18 -37.90
C GLY A 257 1.94 -29.60 -36.52
N ILE A 258 2.37 -28.64 -35.70
CA ILE A 258 2.87 -28.86 -34.33
C ILE A 258 1.68 -28.76 -33.38
N ASP A 259 1.35 -29.87 -32.72
CA ASP A 259 0.34 -29.89 -31.64
C ASP A 259 0.99 -29.44 -30.33
N ILE A 260 0.50 -28.33 -29.79
CA ILE A 260 0.94 -27.76 -28.50
C ILE A 260 -0.03 -28.05 -27.37
N SER A 261 -1.04 -28.91 -27.61
CA SER A 261 -1.97 -29.33 -26.56
C SER A 261 -1.27 -30.24 -25.54
N THR A 262 -1.73 -30.20 -24.30
CA THR A 262 -1.24 -31.16 -23.29
C THR A 262 -1.76 -32.54 -23.64
N PRO A 263 -0.89 -33.57 -23.88
CA PRO A 263 -1.34 -34.89 -24.27
C PRO A 263 -2.27 -35.48 -23.20
N MET A 264 -3.46 -35.91 -23.64
CA MET A 264 -4.41 -36.61 -22.77
C MET A 264 -4.12 -38.12 -22.85
N ILE A 265 -3.63 -38.73 -21.75
CA ILE A 265 -3.42 -40.18 -21.71
C ILE A 265 -4.75 -40.84 -21.42
N ILE A 266 -5.35 -41.44 -22.44
CA ILE A 266 -6.47 -42.37 -22.26
C ILE A 266 -5.86 -43.77 -22.04
N ARG A 267 -5.71 -44.17 -20.79
CA ARG A 267 -5.43 -45.57 -20.44
C ARG A 267 -6.71 -46.38 -20.65
N SER A 268 -6.88 -46.99 -21.82
CA SER A 268 -7.91 -48.02 -21.99
C SER A 268 -7.46 -49.25 -21.23
N LEU A 269 -8.07 -49.52 -20.07
CA LEU A 269 -8.01 -50.83 -19.45
C LEU A 269 -8.72 -51.76 -20.39
N LYS A 270 -7.98 -52.61 -21.13
CA LYS A 270 -8.54 -53.79 -21.80
C LYS A 270 -9.17 -54.66 -20.73
N ASN A 271 -10.48 -54.58 -20.58
CA ASN A 271 -11.25 -55.55 -19.81
C ASN A 271 -11.14 -56.89 -20.54
N GLY A 272 -10.65 -57.90 -19.85
CA GLY A 272 -11.05 -59.28 -20.09
C GLY A 272 -9.99 -60.17 -20.75
N GLU A 273 -8.89 -60.50 -20.09
CA GLU A 273 -8.42 -61.89 -20.12
C GLU A 273 -9.07 -62.59 -18.94
N LYS A 274 -10.09 -63.37 -19.23
CA LYS A 274 -10.59 -64.42 -18.30
C LYS A 274 -9.42 -65.36 -18.05
N ARG A 275 -8.91 -65.42 -16.83
CA ARG A 275 -8.14 -66.55 -16.34
C ARG A 275 -9.06 -67.76 -16.42
N THR A 276 -8.80 -68.62 -17.38
CA THR A 276 -9.24 -70.05 -17.33
C THR A 276 -8.39 -70.69 -16.28
N GLU A 277 -9.00 -71.01 -15.15
CA GLU A 277 -8.48 -71.98 -14.18
C GLU A 277 -8.40 -73.38 -14.84
N THR A 278 -7.24 -73.95 -14.81
CA THR A 278 -7.00 -75.41 -14.79
C THR A 278 -5.97 -75.71 -13.73
#